data_d7b89ed5870c209e7a28d6baeadedcd6
#
_entry.id   d7b89ed5870c209e7a28d6baeadedcd6
#
_cell.length_a   1.000
_cell.length_b   1.000
_cell.length_c   1.000
_cell.angle_alpha   90.00
_cell.angle_beta   90.00
_cell.angle_gamma   90.00
#
_symmetry.space_group_name_H-M   'P 1'
#
loop_
_entity.id
_entity.type
_entity.pdbx_description
1 polymer ?
#
loop_
_entity_poly.entity_id
_entity_poly.type
_entity_poly.pdbx_seq_one_letter_code
_entity_poly.pdbx_strand_id
1 'polypeptide(L)'
;MAQKLRVPLGFVIAAAVLYLAEPTVISILVGLPVAIVGATFRALAAGVIRKDSTLATSGVYALTRNPLYFGSSLLATGFAIMSANELAAALIILPFGLIYPTVMLREEAHLAQLFPNEFRLYKAQVPRFFPRIKLHFPCSFSFAQYISNREYNTALGFSGGLLVMVGKYLLR
;
A
#
# COMPACT_ATOMS: atom_id res chain seq x y z
N MET A 1 -13.62 21.01 3.07
CA MET A 1 -14.25 20.20 4.13
C MET A 1 -13.91 18.71 4.02
N ALA A 2 -13.92 18.09 2.85
CA ALA A 2 -13.64 16.66 2.67
C ALA A 2 -12.23 16.16 3.11
N GLN A 3 -11.19 16.99 3.01
CA GLN A 3 -9.83 16.60 3.44
C GLN A 3 -9.67 16.48 4.96
N LYS A 4 -10.40 17.26 5.75
CA LYS A 4 -10.32 17.22 7.23
C LYS A 4 -11.00 15.98 7.83
N LEU A 5 -11.98 15.40 7.15
CA LEU A 5 -12.72 14.20 7.59
C LEU A 5 -12.03 12.88 7.18
N ARG A 6 -11.09 12.92 6.24
CA ARG A 6 -10.44 11.73 5.69
C ARG A 6 -9.66 10.93 6.74
N VAL A 7 -8.91 11.62 7.60
CA VAL A 7 -8.09 10.98 8.64
C VAL A 7 -8.96 10.40 9.75
N PRO A 8 -9.90 11.14 10.37
CA PRO A 8 -10.80 10.57 11.36
C PRO A 8 -11.62 9.38 10.84
N LEU A 9 -12.14 9.48 9.60
CA LEU A 9 -12.88 8.38 8.98
C LEU A 9 -12.03 7.12 8.80
N GLY A 10 -10.76 7.28 8.44
CA GLY A 10 -9.81 6.17 8.34
C GLY A 10 -9.62 5.44 9.67
N PHE A 11 -9.50 6.17 10.77
CA PHE A 11 -9.40 5.58 12.12
C PHE A 11 -10.71 4.89 12.55
N VAL A 12 -11.88 5.48 12.25
CA VAL A 12 -13.18 4.86 12.54
C VAL A 12 -13.34 3.54 11.76
N ILE A 13 -12.99 3.53 10.47
CA ILE A 13 -13.02 2.30 9.66
C ILE A 13 -12.05 1.26 10.23
N ALA A 14 -10.83 1.65 10.57
CA ALA A 14 -9.85 0.74 11.15
C ALA A 14 -10.35 0.14 12.48
N ALA A 15 -10.92 0.95 13.37
CA ALA A 15 -11.51 0.48 14.62
C ALA A 15 -12.69 -0.48 14.38
N ALA A 16 -13.58 -0.16 13.43
CA ALA A 16 -14.70 -1.03 13.06
C ALA A 16 -14.23 -2.38 12.51
N VAL A 17 -13.21 -2.36 11.63
CA VAL A 17 -12.60 -3.57 11.07
C VAL A 17 -12.00 -4.42 12.19
N LEU A 18 -11.21 -3.83 13.08
CA LEU A 18 -10.59 -4.55 14.19
C LEU A 18 -11.65 -5.10 15.17
N TYR A 19 -12.76 -4.39 15.39
CA TYR A 19 -13.88 -4.86 16.20
C TYR A 19 -14.58 -6.07 15.56
N LEU A 20 -14.92 -5.99 14.27
CA LEU A 20 -15.64 -7.00 13.50
C LEU A 20 -14.79 -8.25 13.19
N ALA A 21 -13.46 -8.12 13.14
CA ALA A 21 -12.57 -9.20 12.77
C ALA A 21 -12.71 -10.42 13.70
N GLU A 22 -12.76 -11.60 13.08
CA GLU A 22 -12.87 -12.90 13.73
C GLU A 22 -11.74 -13.84 13.30
N PRO A 23 -10.47 -13.46 13.56
CA PRO A 23 -9.32 -14.16 13.02
C PRO A 23 -9.25 -15.62 13.45
N THR A 24 -8.84 -16.47 12.50
CA THR A 24 -8.55 -17.88 12.71
C THR A 24 -7.07 -18.15 12.40
N VAL A 25 -6.54 -19.30 12.84
CA VAL A 25 -5.17 -19.71 12.47
C VAL A 25 -4.99 -19.70 10.96
N ILE A 26 -5.94 -20.26 10.21
CA ILE A 26 -5.86 -20.36 8.76
C ILE A 26 -5.88 -18.97 8.12
N SER A 27 -6.79 -18.09 8.56
CA SER A 27 -6.88 -16.74 8.01
C SER A 27 -5.61 -15.92 8.28
N ILE A 28 -5.00 -16.07 9.45
CA ILE A 28 -3.71 -15.42 9.79
C ILE A 28 -2.60 -16.00 8.92
N LEU A 29 -2.47 -17.33 8.81
CA LEU A 29 -1.41 -17.96 8.03
C LEU A 29 -1.48 -17.61 6.54
N VAL A 30 -2.67 -17.41 5.99
CA VAL A 30 -2.85 -17.03 4.58
C VAL A 30 -2.71 -15.51 4.38
N GLY A 31 -3.31 -14.71 5.24
CA GLY A 31 -3.34 -13.25 5.08
C GLY A 31 -2.01 -12.57 5.42
N LEU A 32 -1.28 -13.08 6.42
CA LEU A 32 -0.02 -12.50 6.88
C LEU A 32 1.06 -12.44 5.79
N PRO A 33 1.35 -13.52 5.02
CA PRO A 33 2.32 -13.43 3.92
C PRO A 33 1.95 -12.38 2.88
N VAL A 34 0.65 -12.27 2.53
CA VAL A 34 0.16 -11.25 1.58
C VAL A 34 0.41 -9.83 2.13
N ALA A 35 0.11 -9.62 3.41
CA ALA A 35 0.34 -8.33 4.07
C ALA A 35 1.83 -7.98 4.15
N ILE A 36 2.70 -8.96 4.45
CA ILE A 36 4.17 -8.77 4.47
C ILE A 36 4.68 -8.35 3.09
N VAL A 37 4.26 -9.03 2.02
CA VAL A 37 4.63 -8.65 0.65
C VAL A 37 4.18 -7.22 0.36
N GLY A 38 2.97 -6.84 0.74
CA GLY A 38 2.45 -5.48 0.60
C GLY A 38 3.28 -4.43 1.34
N ALA A 39 3.61 -4.69 2.61
CA ALA A 39 4.46 -3.83 3.43
C ALA A 39 5.88 -3.68 2.85
N THR A 40 6.46 -4.78 2.33
CA THR A 40 7.76 -4.79 1.67
C THR A 40 7.76 -3.94 0.40
N PHE A 41 6.75 -4.10 -0.47
CA PHE A 41 6.60 -3.25 -1.66
C PHE A 41 6.53 -1.76 -1.31
N ARG A 42 5.78 -1.40 -0.27
CA ARG A 42 5.69 -0.02 0.21
C ARG A 42 7.02 0.49 0.73
N ALA A 43 7.69 -0.29 1.58
CA ALA A 43 8.99 0.09 2.13
C ALA A 43 10.02 0.35 1.02
N LEU A 44 10.13 -0.57 0.05
CA LEU A 44 11.02 -0.43 -1.10
C LEU A 44 10.66 0.80 -1.95
N ALA A 45 9.38 1.05 -2.20
CA ALA A 45 8.93 2.22 -2.95
C ALA A 45 9.25 3.54 -2.22
N ALA A 46 8.98 3.59 -0.91
CA ALA A 46 9.26 4.77 -0.10
C ALA A 46 10.77 5.08 0.03
N GLY A 47 11.63 4.05 -0.04
CA GLY A 47 13.07 4.23 -0.05
C GLY A 47 13.64 4.75 -1.38
N VAL A 48 12.84 4.79 -2.44
CA VAL A 48 13.25 5.27 -3.78
C VAL A 48 12.65 6.64 -4.11
N ILE A 49 11.38 6.87 -3.79
CA ILE A 49 10.64 8.05 -4.25
C ILE A 49 11.17 9.34 -3.63
N ARG A 50 11.45 10.33 -4.47
CA ARG A 50 11.73 11.72 -4.10
C ARG A 50 10.65 12.60 -4.72
N LYS A 51 9.61 12.90 -3.93
CA LYS A 51 8.42 13.61 -4.42
C LYS A 51 8.79 14.92 -5.09
N ASP A 52 8.22 15.14 -6.26
CA ASP A 52 8.31 16.38 -7.07
C ASP A 52 9.74 16.83 -7.48
N SER A 53 10.78 16.06 -7.10
CA SER A 53 12.16 16.42 -7.42
C SER A 53 12.74 15.60 -8.58
N THR A 54 12.44 14.30 -8.64
CA THR A 54 12.88 13.41 -9.71
C THR A 54 11.83 12.35 -9.98
N LEU A 55 11.68 11.95 -11.25
CA LEU A 55 10.81 10.85 -11.61
C LEU A 55 11.43 9.52 -11.15
N ALA A 56 10.78 8.83 -10.22
CA ALA A 56 11.21 7.51 -9.76
C ALA A 56 10.88 6.46 -10.82
N THR A 57 11.92 5.84 -11.40
CA THR A 57 11.80 4.81 -12.45
C THR A 57 12.57 3.53 -12.12
N SER A 58 13.35 3.53 -11.01
CA SER A 58 14.20 2.42 -10.58
C SER A 58 13.57 1.61 -9.44
N GLY A 59 14.20 0.49 -9.06
CA GLY A 59 13.69 -0.39 -8.03
C GLY A 59 12.29 -0.91 -8.37
N VAL A 60 11.38 -0.93 -7.40
CA VAL A 60 9.99 -1.38 -7.60
C VAL A 60 9.20 -0.51 -8.57
N TYR A 61 9.64 0.75 -8.83
CA TYR A 61 9.08 1.60 -9.87
C TYR A 61 9.40 1.13 -11.29
N ALA A 62 10.41 0.27 -11.49
CA ALA A 62 10.63 -0.38 -12.77
C ALA A 62 9.63 -1.52 -13.05
N LEU A 63 8.93 -2.01 -12.04
CA LEU A 63 7.94 -3.08 -12.13
C LEU A 63 6.52 -2.56 -12.34
N THR A 64 6.17 -1.50 -11.64
CA THR A 64 4.87 -0.80 -11.72
C THR A 64 5.05 0.69 -11.46
N ARG A 65 4.23 1.53 -12.11
CA ARG A 65 4.29 2.98 -11.90
C ARG A 65 3.75 3.42 -10.54
N ASN A 66 2.95 2.58 -9.90
CA ASN A 66 2.26 2.89 -8.65
C ASN A 66 2.55 1.85 -7.53
N PRO A 67 3.83 1.58 -7.19
CA PRO A 67 4.19 0.53 -6.25
C PRO A 67 3.69 0.77 -4.82
N LEU A 68 3.55 2.03 -4.39
CA LEU A 68 2.95 2.37 -3.09
C LEU A 68 1.48 1.94 -3.03
N TYR A 69 0.69 2.19 -4.10
CA TYR A 69 -0.71 1.78 -4.15
C TYR A 69 -0.86 0.27 -4.30
N PHE A 70 -0.01 -0.38 -5.10
CA PHE A 70 0.03 -1.83 -5.22
C PHE A 70 0.34 -2.49 -3.87
N GLY A 71 1.39 -2.04 -3.18
CA GLY A 71 1.74 -2.53 -1.86
C GLY A 71 0.64 -2.29 -0.81
N SER A 72 -0.02 -1.12 -0.85
CA SER A 72 -1.16 -0.83 0.02
C SER A 72 -2.35 -1.76 -0.25
N SER A 73 -2.62 -2.08 -1.52
CA SER A 73 -3.70 -3.01 -1.87
C SER A 73 -3.42 -4.42 -1.38
N LEU A 74 -2.18 -4.90 -1.48
CA LEU A 74 -1.77 -6.18 -0.91
C LEU A 74 -1.85 -6.18 0.61
N LEU A 75 -1.39 -5.11 1.27
CA LEU A 75 -1.48 -4.98 2.72
C LEU A 75 -2.94 -5.02 3.19
N ALA A 76 -3.82 -4.28 2.52
CA ALA A 76 -5.26 -4.27 2.77
C ALA A 76 -5.89 -5.66 2.54
N THR A 77 -5.55 -6.33 1.43
CA THR A 77 -6.02 -7.70 1.12
C THR A 77 -5.57 -8.69 2.20
N GLY A 78 -4.32 -8.60 2.66
CA GLY A 78 -3.82 -9.44 3.75
C GLY A 78 -4.62 -9.25 5.03
N PHE A 79 -4.92 -8.01 5.44
CA PHE A 79 -5.78 -7.75 6.60
C PHE A 79 -7.23 -8.17 6.38
N ALA A 80 -7.77 -8.02 5.18
CA ALA A 80 -9.10 -8.51 4.84
C ALA A 80 -9.20 -10.03 4.99
N ILE A 81 -8.20 -10.77 4.53
CA ILE A 81 -8.12 -12.23 4.72
C ILE A 81 -7.98 -12.57 6.22
N MET A 82 -7.05 -11.91 6.93
CA MET A 82 -6.85 -12.15 8.36
C MET A 82 -8.10 -11.85 9.19
N SER A 83 -8.94 -10.92 8.77
CA SER A 83 -10.16 -10.56 9.49
C SER A 83 -11.17 -11.72 9.58
N ALA A 84 -11.15 -12.66 8.63
CA ALA A 84 -12.09 -13.77 8.51
C ALA A 84 -13.57 -13.36 8.69
N ASN A 85 -13.90 -12.13 8.32
CA ASN A 85 -15.23 -11.54 8.41
C ASN A 85 -15.53 -10.73 7.13
N GLU A 86 -16.64 -11.06 6.46
CA GLU A 86 -16.97 -10.48 5.15
C GLU A 86 -17.22 -8.98 5.21
N LEU A 87 -17.88 -8.49 6.26
CA LEU A 87 -18.15 -7.07 6.44
C LEU A 87 -16.84 -6.29 6.69
N ALA A 88 -15.96 -6.82 7.54
CA ALA A 88 -14.64 -6.24 7.77
C ALA A 88 -13.82 -6.22 6.48
N ALA A 89 -13.83 -7.30 5.70
CA ALA A 89 -13.15 -7.37 4.41
C ALA A 89 -13.71 -6.35 3.42
N ALA A 90 -15.04 -6.20 3.34
CA ALA A 90 -15.67 -5.20 2.47
C ALA A 90 -15.30 -3.77 2.89
N LEU A 91 -15.31 -3.45 4.18
CA LEU A 91 -14.90 -2.14 4.71
C LEU A 91 -13.44 -1.81 4.39
N ILE A 92 -12.57 -2.81 4.25
CA ILE A 92 -11.19 -2.64 3.82
C ILE A 92 -11.11 -2.45 2.31
N ILE A 93 -11.67 -3.36 1.52
CA ILE A 93 -11.42 -3.46 0.07
C ILE A 93 -12.18 -2.39 -0.73
N LEU A 94 -13.42 -2.08 -0.38
CA LEU A 94 -14.24 -1.13 -1.15
C LEU A 94 -13.62 0.27 -1.24
N PRO A 95 -13.13 0.90 -0.14
CA PRO A 95 -12.47 2.21 -0.24
C PRO A 95 -11.26 2.21 -1.15
N PHE A 96 -10.48 1.11 -1.17
CA PHE A 96 -9.32 0.98 -2.05
C PHE A 96 -9.72 0.93 -3.52
N GLY A 97 -10.71 0.11 -3.87
CA GLY A 97 -11.21 -0.01 -5.24
C GLY A 97 -11.84 1.28 -5.77
N LEU A 98 -12.50 2.05 -4.92
CA LEU A 98 -13.17 3.29 -5.31
C LEU A 98 -12.23 4.50 -5.37
N ILE A 99 -11.29 4.60 -4.44
CA ILE A 99 -10.46 5.81 -4.28
C ILE A 99 -9.17 5.71 -5.09
N TYR A 100 -8.48 4.57 -5.07
CA TYR A 100 -7.13 4.45 -5.65
C TYR A 100 -7.07 4.71 -7.16
N PRO A 101 -8.00 4.22 -8.01
CA PRO A 101 -7.94 4.53 -9.44
C PRO A 101 -7.94 6.03 -9.72
N THR A 102 -8.79 6.78 -9.02
CA THR A 102 -8.91 8.23 -9.19
C THR A 102 -7.65 8.96 -8.72
N VAL A 103 -7.07 8.53 -7.60
CA VAL A 103 -5.85 9.15 -7.06
C VAL A 103 -4.65 8.86 -7.97
N MET A 104 -4.49 7.61 -8.43
CA MET A 104 -3.43 7.23 -9.38
C MET A 104 -3.50 8.04 -10.68
N LEU A 105 -4.72 8.25 -11.22
CA LEU A 105 -4.91 9.06 -12.42
C LEU A 105 -4.47 10.52 -12.21
N ARG A 106 -4.79 11.11 -11.06
CA ARG A 106 -4.39 12.48 -10.71
C ARG A 106 -2.88 12.60 -10.53
N GLU A 107 -2.24 11.64 -9.86
CA GLU A 107 -0.78 11.62 -9.71
C GLU A 107 -0.08 11.46 -11.05
N GLU A 108 -0.56 10.56 -11.93
CA GLU A 108 -0.01 10.41 -13.27
C GLU A 108 -0.15 11.69 -14.11
N ALA A 109 -1.28 12.40 -13.98
CA ALA A 109 -1.48 13.68 -14.66
C ALA A 109 -0.50 14.76 -14.13
N HIS A 110 -0.28 14.81 -12.82
CA HIS A 110 0.70 15.71 -12.21
C HIS A 110 2.14 15.40 -12.65
N LEU A 111 2.53 14.12 -12.64
CA LEU A 111 3.85 13.70 -13.13
C LEU A 111 4.06 13.99 -14.62
N ALA A 112 3.01 13.88 -15.44
CA ALA A 112 3.07 14.24 -16.86
C ALA A 112 3.30 15.74 -17.09
N GLN A 113 2.86 16.60 -16.16
CA GLN A 113 3.14 18.05 -16.21
C GLN A 113 4.55 18.36 -15.73
N LEU A 114 5.03 17.73 -14.66
CA LEU A 114 6.37 17.97 -14.11
C LEU A 114 7.48 17.37 -14.98
N PHE A 115 7.27 16.19 -15.57
CA PHE A 115 8.28 15.42 -16.32
C PHE A 115 7.74 14.97 -17.69
N PRO A 116 7.36 15.86 -18.61
CA PRO A 116 6.57 15.52 -19.80
C PRO A 116 7.25 14.48 -20.71
N ASN A 117 8.54 14.61 -20.96
CA ASN A 117 9.29 13.70 -21.84
C ASN A 117 9.62 12.37 -21.16
N GLU A 118 10.14 12.44 -19.93
CA GLU A 118 10.56 11.27 -19.15
C GLU A 118 9.35 10.40 -18.77
N PHE A 119 8.25 11.03 -18.33
CA PHE A 119 7.04 10.31 -17.96
C PHE A 119 6.38 9.63 -19.16
N ARG A 120 6.42 10.25 -20.35
CA ARG A 120 5.91 9.65 -21.60
C ARG A 120 6.64 8.33 -21.91
N LEU A 121 7.98 8.33 -21.85
CA LEU A 121 8.80 7.13 -22.08
C LEU A 121 8.57 6.07 -20.99
N TYR A 122 8.53 6.49 -19.73
CA TYR A 122 8.26 5.63 -18.60
C TYR A 122 6.89 4.95 -18.69
N LYS A 123 5.83 5.71 -19.03
CA LYS A 123 4.48 5.22 -19.22
C LYS A 123 4.37 4.17 -20.33
N ALA A 124 5.17 4.28 -21.38
CA ALA A 124 5.19 3.32 -22.48
C ALA A 124 5.80 1.97 -22.08
N GLN A 125 6.71 1.95 -21.09
CA GLN A 125 7.49 0.76 -20.72
C GLN A 125 6.99 0.05 -19.48
N VAL A 126 6.38 0.79 -18.52
CA VAL A 126 6.01 0.27 -17.21
C VAL A 126 4.49 0.29 -17.03
N PRO A 127 3.86 -0.82 -16.59
CA PRO A 127 2.42 -0.88 -16.37
C PRO A 127 1.99 0.02 -15.21
N ARG A 128 0.71 0.43 -15.21
CA ARG A 128 0.17 1.34 -14.19
C ARG A 128 0.14 0.71 -12.80
N PHE A 129 -0.36 -0.52 -12.67
CA PHE A 129 -0.68 -1.09 -11.37
C PHE A 129 -0.11 -2.50 -11.16
N PHE A 130 -0.43 -3.48 -11.99
CA PHE A 130 0.10 -4.83 -11.82
C PHE A 130 1.56 -4.90 -12.22
N PRO A 131 2.48 -5.34 -11.30
CA PRO A 131 3.90 -5.40 -11.58
C PRO A 131 4.23 -6.36 -12.73
N ARG A 132 5.12 -5.93 -13.63
CA ARG A 132 5.80 -6.86 -14.53
C ARG A 132 6.95 -7.53 -13.81
N ILE A 133 7.01 -8.86 -13.89
CA ILE A 133 8.15 -9.61 -13.38
C ILE A 133 9.36 -9.30 -14.27
N LYS A 134 10.40 -8.70 -13.69
CA LYS A 134 11.71 -8.51 -14.32
C LYS A 134 12.73 -9.23 -13.45
N LEU A 135 13.58 -10.07 -14.07
CA LEU A 135 14.61 -10.84 -13.35
C LEU A 135 15.71 -9.94 -12.77
N HIS A 136 15.91 -8.78 -13.36
CA HIS A 136 16.91 -7.82 -12.90
C HIS A 136 16.35 -6.40 -12.96
N PHE A 137 16.38 -5.70 -11.81
CA PHE A 137 16.07 -4.28 -11.72
C PHE A 137 17.01 -3.63 -10.69
N PRO A 138 17.61 -2.48 -11.01
CA PRO A 138 18.51 -1.81 -10.09
C PRO A 138 17.72 -1.36 -8.85
N CYS A 139 18.15 -1.81 -7.68
CA CYS A 139 17.55 -1.38 -6.41
C CYS A 139 18.34 -0.18 -5.88
N SER A 140 17.72 0.97 -5.80
CA SER A 140 18.29 2.21 -5.27
C SER A 140 17.65 2.60 -3.94
N PHE A 141 17.48 1.64 -3.02
CA PHE A 141 16.89 1.88 -1.71
C PHE A 141 17.76 2.80 -0.85
N SER A 142 17.14 3.83 -0.28
CA SER A 142 17.75 4.72 0.71
C SER A 142 16.93 4.72 2.00
N PHE A 143 17.57 4.31 3.10
CA PHE A 143 16.93 4.34 4.42
C PHE A 143 16.60 5.77 4.86
N ALA A 144 17.45 6.75 4.53
CA ALA A 144 17.18 8.16 4.80
C ALA A 144 15.90 8.62 4.09
N GLN A 145 15.68 8.17 2.84
CA GLN A 145 14.48 8.49 2.07
C GLN A 145 13.23 7.80 2.66
N TYR A 146 13.34 6.54 3.09
CA TYR A 146 12.28 5.82 3.80
C TYR A 146 11.82 6.58 5.06
N ILE A 147 12.75 7.08 5.86
CA ILE A 147 12.45 7.89 7.06
C ILE A 147 11.85 9.24 6.67
N SER A 148 12.41 9.93 5.67
CA SER A 148 11.88 11.21 5.17
C SER A 148 10.45 11.11 4.69
N ASN A 149 10.09 10.00 4.02
CA ASN A 149 8.74 9.70 3.57
C ASN A 149 7.81 9.18 4.70
N ARG A 150 8.31 9.07 5.92
CA ARG A 150 7.58 8.60 7.12
C ARG A 150 6.94 7.22 6.95
N GLU A 151 7.55 6.36 6.15
CA GLU A 151 6.96 5.05 5.86
C GLU A 151 7.01 4.10 7.09
N TYR A 152 7.81 4.42 8.10
CA TYR A 152 7.76 3.74 9.40
C TYR A 152 6.35 3.76 10.03
N ASN A 153 5.49 4.74 9.69
CA ASN A 153 4.09 4.76 10.13
C ASN A 153 3.30 3.55 9.57
N THR A 154 3.59 3.13 8.34
CA THR A 154 3.00 1.91 7.77
C THR A 154 3.48 0.68 8.53
N ALA A 155 4.78 0.60 8.85
CA ALA A 155 5.32 -0.51 9.64
C ALA A 155 4.70 -0.57 11.04
N LEU A 156 4.55 0.57 11.72
CA LEU A 156 3.87 0.67 13.02
C LEU A 156 2.39 0.27 12.93
N GLY A 157 1.68 0.78 11.93
CA GLY A 157 0.27 0.43 11.69
C GLY A 157 0.09 -1.06 11.38
N PHE A 158 0.96 -1.64 10.56
CA PHE A 158 0.99 -3.07 10.27
C PHE A 158 1.22 -3.91 11.53
N SER A 159 2.25 -3.56 12.31
CA SER A 159 2.58 -4.29 13.55
C SER A 159 1.46 -4.18 14.59
N GLY A 160 0.90 -2.98 14.79
CA GLY A 160 -0.22 -2.77 15.71
C GLY A 160 -1.47 -3.54 15.28
N GLY A 161 -1.82 -3.49 13.99
CA GLY A 161 -2.94 -4.26 13.46
C GLY A 161 -2.75 -5.77 13.60
N LEU A 162 -1.54 -6.26 13.33
CA LEU A 162 -1.20 -7.68 13.50
C LEU A 162 -1.31 -8.12 14.97
N LEU A 163 -0.79 -7.31 15.90
CA LEU A 163 -0.91 -7.60 17.34
C LEU A 163 -2.37 -7.71 17.77
N VAL A 164 -3.25 -6.85 17.28
CA VAL A 164 -4.69 -6.93 17.58
C VAL A 164 -5.30 -8.21 16.98
N MET A 165 -4.97 -8.58 15.72
CA MET A 165 -5.48 -9.80 15.08
C MET A 165 -5.05 -11.06 15.85
N VAL A 166 -3.76 -11.15 16.20
CA VAL A 166 -3.24 -12.29 16.99
C VAL A 166 -3.81 -12.29 18.40
N GLY A 167 -3.90 -11.13 19.06
CA GLY A 167 -4.51 -10.99 20.38
C GLY A 167 -5.97 -11.45 20.41
N LYS A 168 -6.78 -11.05 19.43
CA LYS A 168 -8.17 -11.51 19.29
C LYS A 168 -8.27 -13.02 19.07
N TYR A 169 -7.34 -13.60 18.31
CA TYR A 169 -7.29 -15.04 18.14
C TYR A 169 -6.97 -15.78 19.44
N LEU A 170 -5.99 -15.28 20.23
CA LEU A 170 -5.55 -15.92 21.46
C LEU A 170 -6.56 -15.78 22.63
N LEU A 171 -7.39 -14.74 22.58
CA LEU A 171 -8.41 -14.47 23.62
C LEU A 171 -9.78 -15.13 23.34
N ARG A 172 -9.89 -15.86 22.24
CA ARG A 172 -11.08 -16.63 21.83
C ARG A 172 -11.01 -18.07 22.29
#